data_bcea0753f3ab9f8cd9f9e0a6bbcccc20
#
_entry.id   bcea0753f3ab9f8cd9f9e0a6bbcccc20
#
_cell.length_a   1.000
_cell.length_b   1.000
_cell.length_c   1.000
_cell.angle_alpha   90.00
_cell.angle_beta   90.00
_cell.angle_gamma   90.00
#
_symmetry.space_group_name_H-M   'P 1'
#
loop_
_entity.id
_entity.type
_entity.pdbx_description
1 polymer ?
#
loop_
_entity_poly.entity_id
_entity_poly.type
_entity_poly.pdbx_seq_one_letter_code
_entity_poly.pdbx_strand_id
1 'polypeptide(L)'
;MDRIKQVLECNKNELVQTCSCMGGYHRCDTKEGYPFLYVSSKFLDIIGWTKEEIETEFDNKLMNMIHPEDRDLDVTSKECMFRLLGKDGYRWMSDSFDLEGNDILHGNLVDVTKFIQEKKQNHVLSALTQDYTSMVLCDLIQDTVQVLKQDEQAYSPRLNHACYSESLQFFYNHILIKESFPDFLDVISSQSLMHTLKEKGSMEIQYQIIPNENGSVNLCCKAV
;
A
#
# COMPACT_ATOMS: atom_id res chain seq x y z
N MET A 1 17.49 4.98 5.87
CA MET A 1 17.11 3.61 6.28
C MET A 1 16.15 3.57 7.49
N ASP A 2 16.32 4.46 8.48
CA ASP A 2 15.47 4.43 9.70
C ASP A 2 13.97 4.75 9.52
N ARG A 3 13.61 5.60 8.57
CA ARG A 3 12.19 5.94 8.33
C ARG A 3 11.35 4.78 7.79
N ILE A 4 11.95 3.88 7.00
CA ILE A 4 11.23 2.71 6.47
C ILE A 4 11.00 1.70 7.60
N LYS A 5 11.98 1.50 8.49
CA LYS A 5 11.81 0.67 9.69
C LYS A 5 10.69 1.21 10.61
N GLN A 6 10.61 2.52 10.82
CA GLN A 6 9.55 3.13 11.65
C GLN A 6 8.13 2.96 11.05
N VAL A 7 7.97 3.07 9.72
CA VAL A 7 6.65 2.86 9.08
C VAL A 7 6.23 1.39 9.15
N LEU A 8 7.19 0.46 9.13
CA LEU A 8 6.94 -0.97 9.26
C LEU A 8 6.58 -1.38 10.70
N GLU A 9 7.13 -0.72 11.71
CA GLU A 9 6.84 -1.01 13.12
C GLU A 9 5.42 -0.60 13.57
N CYS A 10 4.82 0.43 12.98
CA CYS A 10 3.47 0.88 13.35
C CYS A 10 2.31 -0.08 12.99
N ASN A 11 2.54 -1.08 12.10
CA ASN A 11 1.47 -1.93 11.57
C ASN A 11 1.67 -3.44 11.82
N LYS A 12 2.58 -3.83 12.72
CA LYS A 12 2.85 -5.24 13.04
C LYS A 12 1.58 -6.03 13.46
N ASN A 13 0.70 -5.40 14.23
CA ASN A 13 -0.49 -6.09 14.78
C ASN A 13 -1.55 -6.44 13.72
N GLU A 14 -1.67 -5.69 12.63
CA GLU A 14 -2.61 -6.00 11.54
C GLU A 14 -2.14 -7.17 10.65
N LEU A 15 -0.83 -7.29 10.42
CA LEU A 15 -0.22 -8.37 9.65
C LEU A 15 -0.34 -9.73 10.34
N VAL A 16 -0.09 -9.78 11.66
CA VAL A 16 -0.10 -11.02 12.44
C VAL A 16 -1.48 -11.66 12.48
N GLN A 17 -2.55 -10.88 12.59
CA GLN A 17 -3.91 -11.43 12.65
C GLN A 17 -4.39 -12.02 11.31
N THR A 18 -3.91 -11.50 10.17
CA THR A 18 -4.39 -11.92 8.85
C THR A 18 -3.58 -13.08 8.24
N CYS A 19 -2.34 -13.28 8.67
CA CYS A 19 -1.38 -14.17 7.99
C CYS A 19 -1.00 -15.44 8.75
N SER A 20 -1.40 -15.62 10.00
CA SER A 20 -0.95 -16.75 10.85
C SER A 20 -1.29 -18.15 10.33
N CYS A 21 -2.28 -18.29 9.45
CA CYS A 21 -2.67 -19.57 8.85
C CYS A 21 -2.10 -19.81 7.43
N MET A 22 -1.34 -18.87 6.86
CA MET A 22 -0.87 -18.94 5.46
C MET A 22 0.67 -19.04 5.32
N GLY A 23 1.42 -19.07 6.40
CA GLY A 23 2.87 -19.06 6.39
C GLY A 23 3.53 -20.41 6.08
N GLY A 24 4.77 -20.35 5.63
CA GLY A 24 5.66 -21.50 5.46
C GLY A 24 6.43 -21.82 6.75
N TYR A 25 6.12 -22.96 7.37
CA TYR A 25 6.78 -23.37 8.59
C TYR A 25 8.19 -23.91 8.35
N HIS A 26 9.13 -23.52 9.21
CA HIS A 26 10.49 -24.06 9.23
C HIS A 26 11.02 -24.23 10.65
N ARG A 27 12.06 -25.04 10.80
CA ARG A 27 12.83 -25.23 12.03
C ARG A 27 14.30 -25.08 11.71
N CYS A 28 15.01 -24.34 12.52
CA CYS A 28 16.46 -24.16 12.41
C CYS A 28 17.15 -24.51 13.72
N ASP A 29 18.39 -24.98 13.63
CA ASP A 29 19.33 -25.04 14.77
C ASP A 29 19.76 -23.58 15.08
N THR A 30 19.97 -23.25 16.36
CA THR A 30 20.45 -21.90 16.75
C THR A 30 21.94 -21.69 16.51
N LYS A 31 22.65 -22.68 15.97
CA LYS A 31 24.06 -22.56 15.56
C LYS A 31 24.26 -21.49 14.51
N GLU A 32 25.51 -21.09 14.31
CA GLU A 32 25.91 -20.07 13.34
C GLU A 32 25.30 -20.32 11.95
N GLY A 33 24.60 -19.30 11.48
CA GLY A 33 23.90 -19.29 10.19
C GLY A 33 22.51 -19.90 10.19
N TYR A 34 22.02 -20.41 11.32
CA TYR A 34 20.70 -21.03 11.48
C TYR A 34 20.44 -22.14 10.46
N PRO A 35 21.18 -23.30 10.56
CA PRO A 35 20.96 -24.41 9.64
C PRO A 35 19.53 -24.96 9.74
N PHE A 36 18.90 -25.21 8.60
CA PHE A 36 17.58 -25.81 8.56
C PHE A 36 17.58 -27.25 9.05
N LEU A 37 16.72 -27.55 10.01
CA LEU A 37 16.40 -28.91 10.47
C LEU A 37 15.17 -29.44 9.75
N TYR A 38 14.26 -28.55 9.39
CA TYR A 38 13.02 -28.88 8.68
C TYR A 38 12.49 -27.66 7.94
N VAL A 39 11.94 -27.90 6.76
CA VAL A 39 11.14 -26.92 6.00
C VAL A 39 9.87 -27.59 5.47
N SER A 40 8.73 -26.91 5.57
CA SER A 40 7.46 -27.41 5.04
C SER A 40 7.39 -27.21 3.51
N SER A 41 6.51 -27.95 2.83
CA SER A 41 6.24 -27.72 1.39
C SER A 41 5.80 -26.28 1.13
N LYS A 42 5.00 -25.70 2.02
CA LYS A 42 4.55 -24.31 1.92
C LYS A 42 5.71 -23.32 2.00
N PHE A 43 6.72 -23.57 2.82
CA PHE A 43 7.93 -22.75 2.87
C PHE A 43 8.64 -22.78 1.51
N LEU A 44 8.84 -23.97 0.94
CA LEU A 44 9.47 -24.15 -0.38
C LEU A 44 8.67 -23.47 -1.49
N ASP A 45 7.34 -23.58 -1.46
CA ASP A 45 6.45 -22.90 -2.41
C ASP A 45 6.60 -21.37 -2.37
N ILE A 46 6.73 -20.81 -1.14
CA ILE A 46 6.89 -19.36 -0.94
C ILE A 46 8.21 -18.87 -1.55
N ILE A 47 9.32 -19.60 -1.31
CA ILE A 47 10.65 -19.15 -1.77
C ILE A 47 11.00 -19.61 -3.18
N GLY A 48 10.33 -20.65 -3.68
CA GLY A 48 10.54 -21.23 -5.02
C GLY A 48 11.77 -22.12 -5.16
N TRP A 49 12.52 -22.40 -4.07
CA TRP A 49 13.67 -23.30 -4.05
C TRP A 49 13.28 -24.71 -3.61
N THR A 50 13.98 -25.73 -4.10
CA THR A 50 13.89 -27.10 -3.55
C THR A 50 14.82 -27.27 -2.35
N LYS A 51 14.65 -28.36 -1.59
CA LYS A 51 15.56 -28.67 -0.48
C LYS A 51 16.99 -28.86 -0.94
N GLU A 52 17.18 -29.60 -2.02
CA GLU A 52 18.48 -29.89 -2.62
C GLU A 52 19.19 -28.61 -3.07
N GLU A 53 18.44 -27.66 -3.64
CA GLU A 53 18.96 -26.35 -4.02
C GLU A 53 19.34 -25.51 -2.78
N ILE A 54 18.55 -25.57 -1.70
CA ILE A 54 18.89 -24.88 -0.44
C ILE A 54 20.20 -25.45 0.16
N GLU A 55 20.38 -26.76 0.12
CA GLU A 55 21.60 -27.41 0.59
C GLU A 55 22.83 -27.04 -0.23
N THR A 56 22.69 -26.99 -1.57
CA THR A 56 23.84 -26.76 -2.47
C THR A 56 24.19 -25.28 -2.61
N GLU A 57 23.22 -24.40 -2.71
CA GLU A 57 23.44 -22.97 -2.99
C GLU A 57 23.63 -22.14 -1.71
N PHE A 58 23.07 -22.60 -0.57
CA PHE A 58 23.03 -21.82 0.67
C PHE A 58 23.62 -22.55 1.88
N ASP A 59 24.33 -23.68 1.69
CA ASP A 59 24.88 -24.53 2.78
C ASP A 59 23.81 -24.95 3.80
N ASN A 60 22.57 -25.10 3.38
CA ASN A 60 21.41 -25.39 4.24
C ASN A 60 21.21 -24.35 5.37
N LYS A 61 21.60 -23.07 5.18
CA LYS A 61 21.58 -22.03 6.21
C LYS A 61 20.63 -20.89 5.85
N LEU A 62 19.72 -20.55 6.77
CA LEU A 62 18.78 -19.44 6.60
C LEU A 62 19.52 -18.11 6.36
N MET A 63 20.59 -17.83 7.12
CA MET A 63 21.33 -16.56 7.01
C MET A 63 21.97 -16.35 5.65
N ASN A 64 22.30 -17.42 4.92
CA ASN A 64 22.86 -17.29 3.57
C ASN A 64 21.83 -16.85 2.54
N MET A 65 20.55 -17.10 2.81
CA MET A 65 19.43 -16.67 1.97
C MET A 65 18.98 -15.23 2.28
N ILE A 66 19.31 -14.70 3.46
CA ILE A 66 18.94 -13.35 3.88
C ILE A 66 19.83 -12.30 3.20
N HIS A 67 19.22 -11.20 2.76
CA HIS A 67 19.93 -10.08 2.15
C HIS A 67 21.05 -9.58 3.10
N PRO A 68 22.28 -9.31 2.59
CA PRO A 68 23.42 -8.94 3.44
C PRO A 68 23.18 -7.80 4.43
N GLU A 69 22.41 -6.79 4.02
CA GLU A 69 22.09 -5.65 4.88
C GLU A 69 21.07 -5.98 6.00
N ASP A 70 20.38 -7.11 5.91
CA ASP A 70 19.34 -7.53 6.86
C ASP A 70 19.82 -8.67 7.79
N ARG A 71 21.09 -9.09 7.69
CA ARG A 71 21.63 -10.22 8.45
C ARG A 71 21.85 -9.96 9.94
N ASP A 72 21.77 -8.72 10.37
CA ASP A 72 21.80 -8.36 11.80
C ASP A 72 20.39 -8.52 12.42
N LEU A 73 19.90 -9.77 12.40
CA LEU A 73 18.57 -10.12 12.91
C LEU A 73 18.65 -10.40 14.41
N ASP A 74 17.81 -9.72 15.16
CA ASP A 74 17.52 -10.11 16.53
C ASP A 74 16.42 -11.18 16.55
N VAL A 75 16.83 -12.45 16.48
CA VAL A 75 15.93 -13.62 16.56
C VAL A 75 15.26 -13.78 17.93
N THR A 76 15.68 -13.01 18.94
CA THR A 76 14.97 -12.98 20.23
C THR A 76 13.70 -12.15 20.16
N SER A 77 13.57 -11.28 19.16
CA SER A 77 12.31 -10.64 18.84
C SER A 77 11.35 -11.67 18.24
N LYS A 78 10.14 -11.78 18.78
CA LYS A 78 9.15 -12.78 18.34
C LYS A 78 8.75 -12.66 16.87
N GLU A 79 9.10 -11.57 16.20
CA GLU A 79 8.78 -11.30 14.80
C GLU A 79 9.85 -10.42 14.16
N CYS A 80 10.34 -10.82 13.01
CA CYS A 80 11.32 -10.11 12.22
C CYS A 80 10.84 -9.90 10.79
N MET A 81 11.23 -8.76 10.19
CA MET A 81 11.03 -8.52 8.76
C MET A 81 12.38 -8.35 8.09
N PHE A 82 12.59 -9.10 7.01
CA PHE A 82 13.85 -9.13 6.26
C PHE A 82 13.59 -9.46 4.80
N ARG A 83 14.59 -9.21 3.96
CA ARG A 83 14.59 -9.65 2.56
C ARG A 83 15.21 -11.03 2.45
N LEU A 84 14.46 -11.98 1.90
CA LEU A 84 14.92 -13.34 1.64
C LEU A 84 15.05 -13.56 0.13
N LEU A 85 16.12 -14.24 -0.29
CA LEU A 85 16.35 -14.58 -1.69
C LEU A 85 15.45 -15.76 -2.08
N GLY A 86 14.43 -15.47 -2.87
CA GLY A 86 13.65 -16.46 -3.60
C GLY A 86 14.25 -16.71 -4.99
N LYS A 87 13.69 -17.67 -5.71
CA LYS A 87 14.17 -18.03 -7.07
C LYS A 87 14.06 -16.88 -8.08
N ASP A 88 13.11 -15.97 -7.86
CA ASP A 88 12.85 -14.78 -8.72
C ASP A 88 13.49 -13.49 -8.17
N GLY A 89 14.33 -13.59 -7.13
CA GLY A 89 14.99 -12.46 -6.49
C GLY A 89 14.57 -12.22 -5.04
N TYR A 90 15.04 -11.12 -4.46
CA TYR A 90 14.74 -10.79 -3.07
C TYR A 90 13.28 -10.37 -2.88
N ARG A 91 12.64 -10.96 -1.86
CA ARG A 91 11.28 -10.65 -1.43
C ARG A 91 11.26 -10.24 0.03
N TRP A 92 10.33 -9.38 0.41
CA TRP A 92 10.11 -9.04 1.80
C TRP A 92 9.34 -10.14 2.51
N MET A 93 9.93 -10.67 3.56
CA MET A 93 9.32 -11.68 4.42
C MET A 93 9.07 -11.13 5.82
N SER A 94 7.97 -11.55 6.43
CA SER A 94 7.75 -11.50 7.87
C SER A 94 7.90 -12.93 8.40
N ASP A 95 8.72 -13.10 9.41
CA ASP A 95 8.93 -14.39 10.07
C ASP A 95 8.66 -14.25 11.56
N SER A 96 7.79 -15.11 12.08
CA SER A 96 7.49 -15.17 13.50
C SER A 96 8.29 -16.32 14.12
N PHE A 97 9.15 -15.99 15.08
CA PHE A 97 10.03 -16.94 15.72
C PHE A 97 9.53 -17.36 17.10
N ASP A 98 9.68 -18.64 17.40
CA ASP A 98 9.50 -19.20 18.74
C ASP A 98 10.66 -20.16 19.05
N LEU A 99 11.23 -20.06 20.26
CA LEU A 99 12.40 -20.83 20.67
C LEU A 99 11.96 -22.03 21.52
N GLU A 100 12.23 -23.23 21.02
CA GLU A 100 12.04 -24.47 21.75
C GLU A 100 13.35 -24.86 22.48
N GLY A 101 13.33 -24.75 23.80
CA GLY A 101 14.55 -24.91 24.59
C GLY A 101 15.57 -23.81 24.30
N ASN A 102 16.85 -24.18 24.14
CA ASN A 102 17.91 -23.23 23.79
C ASN A 102 18.47 -23.42 22.37
N ASP A 103 18.05 -24.47 21.67
CA ASP A 103 18.78 -24.98 20.50
C ASP A 103 17.92 -25.01 19.21
N ILE A 104 16.61 -24.87 19.30
CA ILE A 104 15.74 -25.01 18.14
C ILE A 104 14.87 -23.75 17.99
N LEU A 105 14.99 -23.13 16.84
CA LEU A 105 14.18 -21.99 16.41
C LEU A 105 13.07 -22.48 15.48
N HIS A 106 11.82 -22.22 15.83
CA HIS A 106 10.66 -22.43 14.99
C HIS A 106 10.30 -21.14 14.30
N GLY A 107 10.11 -21.16 13.00
CA GLY A 107 9.71 -19.99 12.23
C GLY A 107 8.45 -20.24 11.39
N ASN A 108 7.70 -19.18 11.18
CA ASN A 108 6.55 -19.15 10.29
C ASN A 108 6.68 -17.98 9.32
N LEU A 109 7.18 -18.28 8.12
CA LEU A 109 7.55 -17.31 7.08
C LEU A 109 6.35 -16.94 6.23
N VAL A 110 6.12 -15.65 6.06
CA VAL A 110 5.05 -15.09 5.20
C VAL A 110 5.65 -14.10 4.22
N ASP A 111 5.30 -14.22 2.93
CA ASP A 111 5.67 -13.21 1.91
C ASP A 111 4.77 -11.97 2.07
N VAL A 112 5.39 -10.85 2.42
CA VAL A 112 4.74 -9.56 2.61
C VAL A 112 5.13 -8.53 1.55
N THR A 113 5.76 -8.97 0.45
CA THR A 113 6.27 -8.10 -0.62
C THR A 113 5.18 -7.22 -1.21
N LYS A 114 4.04 -7.81 -1.55
CA LYS A 114 2.91 -7.07 -2.11
C LYS A 114 2.37 -6.04 -1.13
N PHE A 115 2.20 -6.41 0.12
CA PHE A 115 1.76 -5.50 1.17
C PHE A 115 2.70 -4.29 1.34
N ILE A 116 4.03 -4.53 1.36
CA ILE A 116 5.04 -3.46 1.44
C ILE A 116 4.99 -2.55 0.22
N GLN A 117 4.81 -3.12 -0.98
CA GLN A 117 4.69 -2.35 -2.22
C GLN A 117 3.44 -1.46 -2.21
N GLU A 118 2.30 -2.00 -1.83
CA GLU A 118 1.04 -1.25 -1.71
C GLU A 118 1.15 -0.11 -0.68
N LYS A 119 1.75 -0.39 0.48
CA LYS A 119 2.00 0.65 1.50
C LYS A 119 2.93 1.76 0.99
N LYS A 120 4.00 1.41 0.27
CA LYS A 120 4.89 2.40 -0.35
C LYS A 120 4.17 3.25 -1.38
N GLN A 121 3.36 2.64 -2.24
CA GLN A 121 2.56 3.36 -3.24
C GLN A 121 1.57 4.32 -2.56
N ASN A 122 0.87 3.86 -1.53
CA ASN A 122 -0.06 4.69 -0.77
C ASN A 122 0.66 5.85 -0.05
N HIS A 123 1.86 5.62 0.48
CA HIS A 123 2.65 6.67 1.12
C HIS A 123 3.13 7.73 0.10
N VAL A 124 3.60 7.29 -1.07
CA VAL A 124 3.97 8.21 -2.17
C VAL A 124 2.76 9.01 -2.63
N LEU A 125 1.62 8.33 -2.84
CA LEU A 125 0.37 9.00 -3.20
C LEU A 125 -0.04 10.02 -2.14
N SER A 126 0.00 9.65 -0.86
CA SER A 126 -0.30 10.57 0.25
C SER A 126 0.63 11.78 0.29
N ALA A 127 1.94 11.59 0.05
CA ALA A 127 2.91 12.67 -0.01
C ALA A 127 2.68 13.61 -1.21
N LEU A 128 2.41 13.05 -2.39
CA LEU A 128 2.11 13.82 -3.60
C LEU A 128 0.79 14.58 -3.51
N THR A 129 -0.12 14.13 -2.65
CA THR A 129 -1.44 14.72 -2.48
C THR A 129 -1.58 15.54 -1.21
N GLN A 130 -0.46 15.86 -0.55
CA GLN A 130 -0.48 16.56 0.73
C GLN A 130 -1.20 17.92 0.65
N ASP A 131 -1.06 18.62 -0.47
CA ASP A 131 -1.66 19.93 -0.70
C ASP A 131 -3.14 19.87 -1.16
N TYR A 132 -3.67 18.65 -1.39
CA TYR A 132 -5.06 18.48 -1.81
C TYR A 132 -5.94 18.04 -0.64
N THR A 133 -7.09 18.69 -0.48
CA THR A 133 -8.09 18.34 0.55
C THR A 133 -8.86 17.08 0.19
N SER A 134 -9.06 16.83 -1.10
CA SER A 134 -9.66 15.58 -1.59
C SER A 134 -9.07 15.16 -2.92
N MET A 135 -9.13 13.89 -3.21
CA MET A 135 -8.69 13.29 -4.48
C MET A 135 -9.65 12.17 -4.88
N VAL A 136 -10.03 12.17 -6.12
CA VAL A 136 -10.89 11.15 -6.70
C VAL A 136 -10.29 10.62 -8.00
N LEU A 137 -10.47 9.34 -8.25
CA LEU A 137 -10.19 8.69 -9.52
C LEU A 137 -11.51 8.48 -10.25
N CYS A 138 -11.61 8.99 -11.47
CA CYS A 138 -12.80 8.87 -12.30
C CYS A 138 -12.50 8.07 -13.55
N ASP A 139 -13.27 7.01 -13.81
CA ASP A 139 -13.34 6.39 -15.12
C ASP A 139 -14.48 7.07 -15.90
N LEU A 140 -14.10 7.96 -16.83
CA LEU A 140 -15.05 8.74 -17.61
C LEU A 140 -15.76 7.93 -18.71
N ILE A 141 -15.25 6.73 -19.04
CA ILE A 141 -15.86 5.82 -20.02
C ILE A 141 -16.90 4.94 -19.33
N GLN A 142 -16.56 4.42 -18.14
CA GLN A 142 -17.46 3.56 -17.36
C GLN A 142 -18.37 4.35 -16.43
N ASP A 143 -18.21 5.68 -16.38
CA ASP A 143 -18.96 6.59 -15.51
C ASP A 143 -18.85 6.23 -14.01
N THR A 144 -17.64 5.87 -13.55
CA THR A 144 -17.41 5.48 -12.15
C THR A 144 -16.49 6.44 -11.42
N VAL A 145 -16.63 6.51 -10.08
CA VAL A 145 -15.82 7.35 -9.19
C VAL A 145 -15.30 6.52 -8.03
N GLN A 146 -14.02 6.65 -7.74
CA GLN A 146 -13.37 6.12 -6.56
C GLN A 146 -12.72 7.24 -5.75
N VAL A 147 -13.07 7.39 -4.48
CA VAL A 147 -12.44 8.36 -3.58
C VAL A 147 -11.09 7.78 -3.11
N LEU A 148 -9.99 8.47 -3.45
CA LEU A 148 -8.63 8.09 -3.04
C LEU A 148 -8.19 8.79 -1.75
N LYS A 149 -8.63 10.04 -1.55
CA LYS A 149 -8.35 10.84 -0.35
C LYS A 149 -9.52 11.74 -0.04
N GLN A 150 -9.87 11.84 1.21
CA GLN A 150 -10.83 12.81 1.73
C GLN A 150 -10.34 13.29 3.10
N ASP A 151 -10.22 14.60 3.29
CA ASP A 151 -9.92 15.20 4.58
C ASP A 151 -11.23 15.40 5.35
N GLU A 152 -11.32 14.82 6.56
CA GLU A 152 -12.50 14.94 7.42
C GLU A 152 -12.70 16.37 7.95
N GLN A 153 -11.62 17.15 8.04
CA GLN A 153 -11.65 18.52 8.56
C GLN A 153 -11.92 19.56 7.46
N ALA A 154 -11.57 19.24 6.21
CA ALA A 154 -11.86 20.10 5.08
C ALA A 154 -13.30 19.87 4.57
N TYR A 155 -13.96 20.94 4.14
CA TYR A 155 -15.21 20.81 3.42
C TYR A 155 -14.93 20.10 2.08
N SER A 156 -15.03 18.80 2.11
CA SER A 156 -14.92 17.96 0.93
C SER A 156 -16.30 17.48 0.56
N PRO A 157 -16.79 17.71 -0.68
CA PRO A 157 -18.05 17.16 -1.11
C PRO A 157 -17.98 15.64 -0.99
N ARG A 158 -18.84 15.06 -0.16
CA ARG A 158 -18.94 13.60 -0.06
C ARG A 158 -19.51 13.10 -1.38
N LEU A 159 -18.67 12.51 -2.20
CA LEU A 159 -19.07 11.80 -3.41
C LEU A 159 -19.72 10.48 -2.97
N ASN A 160 -20.99 10.56 -2.58
CA ASN A 160 -21.75 9.39 -2.12
C ASN A 160 -22.30 8.55 -3.29
N HIS A 161 -22.07 8.98 -4.51
CA HIS A 161 -22.58 8.34 -5.72
C HIS A 161 -21.49 7.51 -6.39
N ALA A 162 -21.87 6.35 -6.86
CA ALA A 162 -20.94 5.46 -7.58
C ALA A 162 -20.67 5.96 -9.01
N CYS A 163 -21.55 6.83 -9.57
CA CYS A 163 -21.42 7.38 -10.92
C CYS A 163 -20.80 8.77 -10.92
N TYR A 164 -19.90 9.02 -11.86
CA TYR A 164 -19.32 10.35 -12.06
C TYR A 164 -20.37 11.40 -12.40
N SER A 165 -21.25 11.07 -13.36
CA SER A 165 -22.32 11.97 -13.82
C SER A 165 -23.30 12.37 -12.70
N GLU A 166 -23.71 11.41 -11.86
CA GLU A 166 -24.59 11.69 -10.71
C GLU A 166 -23.87 12.51 -9.64
N SER A 167 -22.61 12.18 -9.34
CA SER A 167 -21.77 12.93 -8.41
C SER A 167 -21.59 14.38 -8.84
N LEU A 168 -21.41 14.61 -10.13
CA LEU A 168 -21.25 15.93 -10.73
C LEU A 168 -22.54 16.74 -10.62
N GLN A 169 -23.70 16.14 -10.92
CA GLN A 169 -25.01 16.77 -10.78
C GLN A 169 -25.33 17.13 -9.32
N PHE A 170 -25.02 16.20 -8.40
CA PHE A 170 -25.19 16.46 -6.97
C PHE A 170 -24.33 17.64 -6.51
N PHE A 171 -23.05 17.65 -6.91
CA PHE A 171 -22.11 18.73 -6.59
C PHE A 171 -22.63 20.10 -7.09
N TYR A 172 -23.02 20.16 -8.36
CA TYR A 172 -23.56 21.37 -8.98
C TYR A 172 -24.82 21.89 -8.30
N ASN A 173 -25.70 20.99 -7.88
CA ASN A 173 -27.00 21.40 -7.33
C ASN A 173 -26.94 21.78 -5.83
N HIS A 174 -25.99 21.20 -5.06
CA HIS A 174 -26.02 21.31 -3.60
C HIS A 174 -24.78 21.96 -2.99
N ILE A 175 -23.69 22.05 -3.74
CA ILE A 175 -22.40 22.42 -3.17
C ILE A 175 -21.78 23.63 -3.87
N LEU A 176 -21.85 23.68 -5.19
CA LEU A 176 -21.27 24.76 -5.99
C LEU A 176 -22.11 26.06 -5.85
N ILE A 177 -21.42 27.18 -5.69
CA ILE A 177 -22.01 28.50 -5.91
C ILE A 177 -22.05 28.75 -7.42
N LYS A 178 -23.23 28.59 -8.04
CA LYS A 178 -23.40 28.55 -9.50
C LYS A 178 -22.92 29.83 -10.20
N GLU A 179 -23.07 30.95 -9.53
CA GLU A 179 -22.59 32.25 -10.02
C GLU A 179 -21.06 32.32 -10.13
N SER A 180 -20.33 31.52 -9.34
CA SER A 180 -18.89 31.50 -9.41
C SER A 180 -18.33 30.73 -10.61
N PHE A 181 -19.12 29.81 -11.18
CA PHE A 181 -18.76 29.06 -12.38
C PHE A 181 -20.02 28.58 -13.14
N PRO A 182 -20.65 29.44 -13.96
CA PRO A 182 -21.90 29.12 -14.64
C PRO A 182 -21.82 27.91 -15.59
N ASP A 183 -20.69 27.77 -16.29
CA ASP A 183 -20.48 26.74 -17.31
C ASP A 183 -19.90 25.44 -16.74
N PHE A 184 -19.99 25.24 -15.41
CA PHE A 184 -19.35 24.12 -14.71
C PHE A 184 -19.70 22.76 -15.31
N LEU A 185 -21.00 22.47 -15.53
CA LEU A 185 -21.43 21.19 -16.06
C LEU A 185 -20.91 20.91 -17.48
N ASP A 186 -20.83 21.96 -18.32
CA ASP A 186 -20.35 21.84 -19.68
C ASP A 186 -18.84 21.58 -19.71
N VAL A 187 -18.07 22.28 -18.87
CA VAL A 187 -16.62 22.21 -18.82
C VAL A 187 -16.16 20.87 -18.22
N ILE A 188 -16.84 20.37 -17.17
CA ILE A 188 -16.46 19.13 -16.47
C ILE A 188 -17.26 17.91 -16.97
N SER A 189 -18.10 18.03 -17.98
CA SER A 189 -18.73 16.86 -18.58
C SER A 189 -17.67 15.83 -19.03
N SER A 190 -17.99 14.53 -18.94
CA SER A 190 -17.04 13.47 -19.33
C SER A 190 -16.45 13.70 -20.72
N GLN A 191 -17.26 14.14 -21.68
CA GLN A 191 -16.83 14.38 -23.04
C GLN A 191 -15.87 15.59 -23.16
N SER A 192 -16.21 16.71 -22.52
CA SER A 192 -15.39 17.94 -22.54
C SER A 192 -14.07 17.71 -21.81
N LEU A 193 -14.12 17.03 -20.66
CA LEU A 193 -12.95 16.72 -19.85
C LEU A 193 -12.00 15.79 -20.61
N MET A 194 -12.49 14.70 -21.21
CA MET A 194 -11.66 13.80 -22.04
C MET A 194 -11.01 14.52 -23.20
N HIS A 195 -11.73 15.43 -23.87
CA HIS A 195 -11.18 16.22 -24.97
C HIS A 195 -10.05 17.14 -24.49
N THR A 196 -10.30 17.88 -23.40
CA THR A 196 -9.32 18.83 -22.84
C THR A 196 -8.07 18.12 -22.34
N LEU A 197 -8.22 16.99 -21.63
CA LEU A 197 -7.09 16.23 -21.13
C LEU A 197 -6.25 15.60 -22.27
N LYS A 198 -6.90 15.17 -23.34
CA LYS A 198 -6.22 14.67 -24.54
C LYS A 198 -5.37 15.72 -25.23
N GLU A 199 -5.85 16.97 -25.28
CA GLU A 199 -5.14 18.07 -25.94
C GLU A 199 -4.07 18.71 -25.05
N LYS A 200 -4.36 18.91 -23.76
CA LYS A 200 -3.55 19.74 -22.85
C LYS A 200 -2.82 18.93 -21.77
N GLY A 201 -3.17 17.65 -21.58
CA GLY A 201 -2.63 16.78 -20.53
C GLY A 201 -3.15 17.09 -19.13
N SER A 202 -3.66 18.29 -18.87
CA SER A 202 -4.25 18.68 -17.60
C SER A 202 -5.21 19.84 -17.75
N MET A 203 -6.12 20.00 -16.77
CA MET A 203 -7.05 21.11 -16.66
C MET A 203 -7.10 21.59 -15.21
N GLU A 204 -7.13 22.90 -15.03
CA GLU A 204 -7.30 23.52 -13.71
C GLU A 204 -8.47 24.50 -13.78
N ILE A 205 -9.37 24.43 -12.79
CA ILE A 205 -10.51 25.31 -12.63
C ILE A 205 -10.60 25.83 -11.20
N GLN A 206 -11.10 27.04 -11.06
CA GLN A 206 -11.36 27.67 -9.76
C GLN A 206 -12.86 27.95 -9.63
N TYR A 207 -13.41 27.64 -8.45
CA TYR A 207 -14.83 27.84 -8.16
C TYR A 207 -15.03 28.06 -6.66
N GLN A 208 -16.22 28.53 -6.31
CA GLN A 208 -16.64 28.71 -4.92
C GLN A 208 -17.70 27.68 -4.54
N ILE A 209 -17.64 27.24 -3.31
CA ILE A 209 -18.63 26.31 -2.75
C ILE A 209 -19.44 26.98 -1.66
N ILE A 210 -20.65 26.45 -1.42
CA ILE A 210 -21.52 26.85 -0.34
C ILE A 210 -20.77 26.71 0.98
N PRO A 211 -20.71 27.79 1.79
CA PRO A 211 -19.89 27.80 2.99
C PRO A 211 -20.42 26.84 4.06
N ASN A 212 -19.49 26.27 4.81
CA ASN A 212 -19.77 25.76 6.16
C ASN A 212 -20.03 26.95 7.08
N GLU A 213 -20.30 26.69 8.35
CA GLU A 213 -20.46 27.70 9.41
C GLU A 213 -19.35 28.77 9.45
N ASN A 214 -18.24 28.59 8.75
CA ASN A 214 -17.03 29.41 8.71
C ASN A 214 -16.87 30.33 7.47
N GLY A 215 -17.83 30.40 6.55
CA GLY A 215 -17.78 31.31 5.38
C GLY A 215 -17.48 30.63 4.04
N SER A 216 -17.53 31.38 2.94
CA SER A 216 -17.31 30.87 1.58
C SER A 216 -15.87 30.36 1.40
N VAL A 217 -15.71 29.20 0.77
CA VAL A 217 -14.42 28.58 0.48
C VAL A 217 -14.17 28.63 -1.03
N ASN A 218 -13.01 29.19 -1.41
CA ASN A 218 -12.51 29.08 -2.78
C ASN A 218 -11.78 27.76 -2.92
N LEU A 219 -12.13 26.97 -3.93
CA LEU A 219 -11.45 25.73 -4.26
C LEU A 219 -10.83 25.81 -5.65
N CYS A 220 -9.71 25.12 -5.80
CA CYS A 220 -9.08 24.85 -7.07
C CYS A 220 -9.14 23.34 -7.34
N CYS A 221 -9.69 22.96 -8.48
CA CYS A 221 -9.70 21.58 -8.94
C CYS A 221 -8.71 21.42 -10.08
N LYS A 222 -7.84 20.41 -9.99
CA LYS A 222 -6.92 20.02 -11.06
C LYS A 222 -7.26 18.61 -11.52
N ALA A 223 -7.54 18.46 -12.81
CA ALA A 223 -7.68 17.19 -13.50
C ALA A 223 -6.42 16.88 -14.33
N VAL A 224 -5.97 15.63 -14.33
CA VAL A 224 -4.77 15.15 -15.05
C VAL A 224 -5.05 13.81 -15.71
#